data_a0866a822d494b64b8553ac150e8ca82
#
_entry.id   a0866a822d494b64b8553ac150e8ca82
#
_cell.length_a   1.000
_cell.length_b   1.000
_cell.length_c   1.000
_cell.angle_alpha   90.00
_cell.angle_beta   90.00
_cell.angle_gamma   90.00
#
_symmetry.space_group_name_H-M   'P 1'
#
loop_
_entity.id
_entity.type
_entity.pdbx_description
1 polymer ?
#
loop_
_entity_poly.entity_id
_entity_poly.type
_entity_poly.pdbx_seq_one_letter_code
_entity_poly.pdbx_strand_id
1 'polypeptide(L)'
;MLGQNSKTLGSTPSSHSIMQSYFANQSCDPFSDRSIPCTLGNYVSYSVKVTEAEDVISALEFAKAENIRVLVRNTGHDFLGRSTGAGALAIWTQSLKSITFGDWSDEHYTGPSVTVGAGVMGNELLEAVNKQGMTVVSGECATVGLAGGFTQGGGHSVLSTAFGLGADQALSYEVRSSIL
;
A
#
# COMPACT_ATOMS: atom_id res chain seq x y z
N MET A 1 19.24 -6.50 -7.47
CA MET A 1 19.98 -5.75 -6.44
C MET A 1 19.07 -5.57 -5.24
N LEU A 2 19.27 -6.40 -4.21
CA LEU A 2 18.57 -6.25 -2.94
C LEU A 2 19.16 -5.04 -2.22
N GLY A 3 18.54 -3.88 -2.34
CA GLY A 3 19.01 -2.68 -1.68
C GLY A 3 18.85 -2.77 -0.17
N GLN A 4 19.96 -2.85 0.56
CA GLN A 4 19.98 -2.59 1.99
C GLN A 4 19.49 -1.16 2.24
N ASN A 5 18.23 -0.99 2.61
CA ASN A 5 17.78 0.27 3.17
C ASN A 5 16.62 0.09 4.14
N SER A 6 16.88 -0.64 5.23
CA SER A 6 16.01 -0.55 6.41
C SER A 6 15.97 0.89 6.95
N LYS A 7 17.00 1.68 6.71
CA LYS A 7 17.07 3.10 7.10
C LYS A 7 16.11 4.02 6.35
N THR A 8 15.58 3.61 5.21
CA THR A 8 14.59 4.38 4.42
C THR A 8 13.15 4.06 4.81
N LEU A 9 12.92 3.12 5.70
CA LEU A 9 11.57 2.80 6.19
C LEU A 9 10.95 3.94 7.01
N GLY A 10 11.73 4.89 7.47
CA GLY A 10 11.28 6.10 8.17
C GLY A 10 11.13 7.33 7.30
N SER A 11 11.45 7.26 6.00
CA SER A 11 11.30 8.41 5.13
C SER A 11 9.86 8.56 4.64
N THR A 12 9.34 9.76 4.71
CA THR A 12 8.10 10.14 4.04
C THR A 12 8.25 9.85 2.53
N PRO A 13 7.25 9.32 1.86
CA PRO A 13 5.86 9.09 2.27
C PRO A 13 5.55 7.67 2.74
N SER A 14 6.52 6.84 3.03
CA SER A 14 6.34 5.39 3.18
C SER A 14 6.05 4.89 4.60
N SER A 15 6.06 5.73 5.60
CA SER A 15 5.78 5.32 6.99
C SER A 15 4.85 6.30 7.69
N HIS A 16 3.60 6.28 7.30
CA HIS A 16 2.60 7.15 7.89
C HIS A 16 1.74 6.49 8.97
N SER A 17 1.92 5.18 9.20
CA SER A 17 1.21 4.50 10.26
C SER A 17 1.83 4.82 11.63
N ILE A 18 1.06 5.47 12.49
CA ILE A 18 1.43 5.73 13.87
C ILE A 18 1.58 4.44 14.69
N MET A 19 0.97 3.35 14.23
CA MET A 19 1.03 2.06 14.91
C MET A 19 2.26 1.25 14.56
N GLN A 20 3.03 1.63 13.54
CA GLN A 20 4.19 0.89 13.11
C GLN A 20 5.27 0.80 14.21
N SER A 21 5.54 1.88 14.92
CA SER A 21 6.48 1.90 16.04
C SER A 21 6.06 0.94 17.15
N TYR A 22 4.76 0.84 17.43
CA TYR A 22 4.23 -0.09 18.41
C TYR A 22 4.50 -1.55 18.03
N PHE A 23 4.19 -1.95 16.81
CA PHE A 23 4.41 -3.32 16.34
C PHE A 23 5.88 -3.67 16.14
N ALA A 24 6.72 -2.68 15.96
CA ALA A 24 8.17 -2.84 15.92
C ALA A 24 8.82 -2.78 17.31
N ASN A 25 8.02 -2.74 18.38
CA ASN A 25 8.47 -2.60 19.76
C ASN A 25 9.35 -1.37 19.96
N GLN A 26 8.99 -0.26 19.30
CA GLN A 26 9.73 1.01 19.30
C GLN A 26 11.21 0.90 18.89
N SER A 27 11.58 -0.19 18.23
CA SER A 27 12.93 -0.31 17.69
C SER A 27 13.15 0.73 16.59
N CYS A 28 14.31 1.33 16.58
CA CYS A 28 14.68 2.39 15.64
C CYS A 28 13.68 3.58 15.61
N ASP A 29 13.07 3.89 16.72
CA ASP A 29 12.21 5.05 16.86
C ASP A 29 13.02 6.33 16.60
N PRO A 30 12.59 7.24 15.72
CA PRO A 30 13.30 8.49 15.43
C PRO A 30 13.36 9.44 16.61
N PHE A 31 12.55 9.24 17.64
CA PHE A 31 12.52 10.03 18.89
C PHE A 31 13.41 9.43 19.99
N SER A 32 14.01 8.25 19.77
CA SER A 32 14.96 7.68 20.72
C SER A 32 16.26 8.46 20.74
N ASP A 33 17.01 8.35 21.85
CA ASP A 33 18.33 8.93 21.98
C ASP A 33 19.25 8.41 20.86
N ARG A 34 19.94 9.32 20.19
CA ARG A 34 20.82 9.00 19.04
C ARG A 34 22.01 8.15 19.41
N SER A 35 22.38 8.09 20.69
CA SER A 35 23.44 7.22 21.21
C SER A 35 23.02 5.76 21.32
N ILE A 36 21.71 5.47 21.30
CA ILE A 36 21.18 4.11 21.36
C ILE A 36 21.29 3.47 19.97
N PRO A 37 21.98 2.34 19.82
CA PRO A 37 22.05 1.64 18.55
C PRO A 37 20.65 1.24 18.07
N CYS A 38 20.37 1.52 16.80
CA CYS A 38 19.13 1.09 16.15
C CYS A 38 19.17 -0.44 15.95
N THR A 39 18.25 -1.14 16.57
CA THR A 39 18.03 -2.58 16.35
C THR A 39 16.84 -2.77 15.43
N LEU A 40 16.89 -3.77 14.54
CA LEU A 40 15.82 -4.00 13.58
C LEU A 40 14.52 -4.44 14.24
N GLY A 41 14.58 -5.16 15.36
CA GLY A 41 13.39 -5.62 16.10
C GLY A 41 12.46 -6.44 15.21
N ASN A 42 11.19 -6.05 15.19
CA ASN A 42 10.16 -6.71 14.37
C ASN A 42 10.05 -6.13 12.94
N TYR A 43 10.91 -5.21 12.55
CA TYR A 43 10.91 -4.73 11.18
C TYR A 43 11.41 -5.79 10.19
N VAL A 44 10.85 -5.75 8.99
CA VAL A 44 11.30 -6.58 7.88
C VAL A 44 12.76 -6.25 7.52
N SER A 45 13.57 -7.31 7.28
CA SER A 45 14.98 -7.13 6.97
C SER A 45 15.23 -6.65 5.54
N TYR A 46 14.40 -7.11 4.60
CA TYR A 46 14.53 -6.82 3.17
C TYR A 46 13.19 -6.47 2.56
N SER A 47 13.22 -5.53 1.62
CA SER A 47 12.07 -5.12 0.83
C SER A 47 12.43 -5.10 -0.64
N VAL A 48 11.55 -5.66 -1.47
CA VAL A 48 11.60 -5.52 -2.92
C VAL A 48 10.72 -4.33 -3.30
N LYS A 49 11.31 -3.26 -3.79
CA LYS A 49 10.57 -2.14 -4.38
C LYS A 49 10.08 -2.57 -5.75
N VAL A 50 8.77 -2.77 -5.88
CA VAL A 50 8.17 -3.18 -7.15
C VAL A 50 7.68 -1.97 -7.94
N THR A 51 7.91 -2.01 -9.25
CA THR A 51 7.51 -0.97 -10.20
C THR A 51 6.57 -1.51 -11.28
N GLU A 52 6.49 -2.83 -11.41
CA GLU A 52 5.65 -3.55 -12.36
C GLU A 52 5.23 -4.92 -11.79
N ALA A 53 4.31 -5.59 -12.46
CA ALA A 53 3.77 -6.87 -12.01
C ALA A 53 4.83 -7.99 -12.01
N GLU A 54 5.76 -7.94 -12.92
CA GLU A 54 6.88 -8.89 -13.08
C GLU A 54 7.81 -8.88 -11.88
N ASP A 55 8.04 -7.72 -11.25
CA ASP A 55 8.80 -7.61 -10.00
C ASP A 55 8.10 -8.38 -8.86
N VAL A 56 6.76 -8.32 -8.82
CA VAL A 56 5.97 -9.06 -7.81
C VAL A 56 6.11 -10.57 -8.04
N ILE A 57 5.98 -11.02 -9.29
CA ILE A 57 6.11 -12.44 -9.66
C ILE A 57 7.49 -12.95 -9.25
N SER A 58 8.55 -12.26 -9.65
CA SER A 58 9.94 -12.62 -9.35
C SER A 58 10.20 -12.68 -7.84
N ALA A 59 9.64 -11.74 -7.07
CA ALA A 59 9.78 -11.73 -5.62
C ALA A 59 9.05 -12.91 -4.95
N LEU A 60 7.87 -13.29 -5.45
CA LEU A 60 7.11 -14.44 -4.97
C LEU A 60 7.80 -15.77 -5.30
N GLU A 61 8.30 -15.91 -6.53
CA GLU A 61 9.07 -17.11 -6.95
C GLU A 61 10.33 -17.28 -6.10
N PHE A 62 11.09 -16.23 -5.89
CA PHE A 62 12.25 -16.24 -5.01
C PHE A 62 11.88 -16.65 -3.59
N ALA A 63 10.86 -16.02 -3.01
CA ALA A 63 10.44 -16.31 -1.65
C ALA A 63 9.97 -17.76 -1.49
N LYS A 64 9.28 -18.31 -2.51
CA LYS A 64 8.85 -19.71 -2.56
C LYS A 64 10.06 -20.66 -2.65
N ALA A 65 11.02 -20.38 -3.53
CA ALA A 65 12.22 -21.21 -3.71
C ALA A 65 13.07 -21.27 -2.44
N GLU A 66 13.17 -20.17 -1.71
CA GLU A 66 13.99 -20.04 -0.50
C GLU A 66 13.19 -20.26 0.81
N ASN A 67 11.90 -20.65 0.71
CA ASN A 67 10.99 -20.84 1.85
C ASN A 67 10.96 -19.62 2.80
N ILE A 68 10.88 -18.42 2.22
CA ILE A 68 10.85 -17.15 2.96
C ILE A 68 9.41 -16.68 3.11
N ARG A 69 9.05 -16.27 4.34
CA ARG A 69 7.77 -15.63 4.60
C ARG A 69 7.67 -14.28 3.86
N VAL A 70 6.56 -14.06 3.16
CA VAL A 70 6.27 -12.83 2.43
C VAL A 70 5.25 -11.99 3.20
N LEU A 71 5.40 -10.68 3.13
CA LEU A 71 4.37 -9.71 3.46
C LEU A 71 4.26 -8.67 2.35
N VAL A 72 3.11 -8.03 2.25
CA VAL A 72 2.88 -6.94 1.31
C VAL A 72 2.81 -5.62 2.09
N ARG A 73 3.52 -4.63 1.62
CA ARG A 73 3.48 -3.28 2.15
C ARG A 73 3.23 -2.28 1.03
N ASN A 74 2.26 -1.41 1.22
CA ASN A 74 2.08 -0.21 0.41
C ASN A 74 2.63 1.00 1.17
N THR A 75 1.79 1.82 1.78
CA THR A 75 2.17 2.99 2.59
C THR A 75 2.41 2.65 4.06
N GLY A 76 1.98 1.46 4.52
CA GLY A 76 2.21 0.99 5.88
C GLY A 76 1.19 1.47 6.91
N HIS A 77 0.01 1.90 6.49
CA HIS A 77 -1.06 2.37 7.37
C HIS A 77 -1.79 1.27 8.15
N ASP A 78 -1.45 0.01 7.96
CA ASP A 78 -2.13 -1.09 8.64
C ASP A 78 -2.00 -0.98 10.17
N PHE A 79 -3.13 -0.95 10.88
CA PHE A 79 -3.17 -0.85 12.34
C PHE A 79 -2.93 -2.17 13.06
N LEU A 80 -2.91 -3.29 12.36
CA LEU A 80 -2.71 -4.63 12.92
C LEU A 80 -1.27 -5.14 12.76
N GLY A 81 -0.33 -4.30 12.29
CA GLY A 81 1.08 -4.65 12.17
C GLY A 81 1.42 -5.55 10.99
N ARG A 82 0.52 -5.75 10.03
CA ARG A 82 0.72 -6.67 8.89
C ARG A 82 1.67 -6.14 7.82
N SER A 83 2.01 -4.85 7.88
CA SER A 83 2.94 -4.22 6.92
C SER A 83 4.42 -4.39 7.28
N THR A 84 4.73 -5.13 8.34
CA THR A 84 6.10 -5.46 8.75
C THR A 84 6.16 -6.83 9.43
N GLY A 85 7.35 -7.39 9.62
CA GLY A 85 7.54 -8.66 10.31
C GLY A 85 8.98 -9.16 10.20
N ALA A 86 9.58 -9.50 11.35
CA ALA A 86 10.93 -10.03 11.40
C ALA A 86 11.07 -11.30 10.55
N GLY A 87 12.16 -11.42 9.82
CA GLY A 87 12.48 -12.59 8.99
C GLY A 87 11.61 -12.74 7.72
N ALA A 88 10.80 -11.73 7.38
CA ALA A 88 10.03 -11.74 6.14
C ALA A 88 10.72 -10.94 5.03
N LEU A 89 10.31 -11.21 3.78
CA LEU A 89 10.56 -10.38 2.62
C LEU A 89 9.31 -9.52 2.36
N ALA A 90 9.47 -8.20 2.34
CA ALA A 90 8.37 -7.30 1.98
C ALA A 90 8.32 -7.07 0.47
N ILE A 91 7.14 -7.22 -0.12
CA ILE A 91 6.83 -6.71 -1.46
C ILE A 91 6.27 -5.29 -1.27
N TRP A 92 7.04 -4.29 -1.69
CA TRP A 92 6.70 -2.89 -1.46
C TRP A 92 6.08 -2.28 -2.71
N THR A 93 4.75 -2.13 -2.68
CA THR A 93 3.92 -1.77 -3.84
C THR A 93 3.74 -0.27 -4.06
N GLN A 94 4.25 0.58 -3.18
CA GLN A 94 4.01 2.03 -3.23
C GLN A 94 4.45 2.72 -4.53
N SER A 95 5.36 2.10 -5.30
CA SER A 95 5.83 2.66 -6.57
C SER A 95 4.94 2.34 -7.77
N LEU A 96 3.89 1.54 -7.59
CA LEU A 96 2.89 1.28 -8.63
C LEU A 96 1.91 2.47 -8.69
N LYS A 97 2.28 3.52 -9.41
CA LYS A 97 1.64 4.85 -9.38
C LYS A 97 0.80 5.20 -10.61
N SER A 98 0.49 4.23 -11.45
CA SER A 98 -0.31 4.51 -12.66
C SER A 98 -1.70 5.03 -12.30
N ILE A 99 -2.18 6.05 -13.02
CA ILE A 99 -3.55 6.55 -12.98
C ILE A 99 -3.99 6.72 -14.44
N THR A 100 -4.99 5.97 -14.87
CA THR A 100 -5.48 5.98 -16.24
C THR A 100 -6.98 6.17 -16.23
N PHE A 101 -7.46 7.22 -16.90
CA PHE A 101 -8.88 7.48 -17.08
C PHE A 101 -9.43 6.75 -18.31
N GLY A 102 -10.67 6.32 -18.23
CA GLY A 102 -11.37 5.65 -19.30
C GLY A 102 -12.89 5.60 -19.06
N ASP A 103 -13.59 4.91 -19.91
CA ASP A 103 -15.00 4.60 -19.74
C ASP A 103 -15.16 3.13 -19.40
N TRP A 104 -16.12 2.83 -18.55
CA TRP A 104 -16.54 1.48 -18.20
C TRP A 104 -17.94 1.21 -18.70
N SER A 105 -18.21 -0.02 -19.11
CA SER A 105 -19.57 -0.44 -19.48
C SER A 105 -19.76 -1.92 -19.17
N ASP A 106 -20.66 -2.20 -18.24
CA ASP A 106 -21.15 -3.55 -17.94
C ASP A 106 -22.67 -3.51 -17.61
N GLU A 107 -23.20 -4.59 -17.05
CA GLU A 107 -24.61 -4.69 -16.68
C GLU A 107 -25.00 -3.80 -15.49
N HIS A 108 -24.04 -3.34 -14.69
CA HIS A 108 -24.27 -2.61 -13.45
C HIS A 108 -23.95 -1.12 -13.57
N TYR A 109 -22.96 -0.76 -14.43
CA TYR A 109 -22.50 0.61 -14.56
C TYR A 109 -22.01 0.92 -15.97
N THR A 110 -22.39 2.08 -16.47
CA THR A 110 -21.84 2.67 -17.70
C THR A 110 -21.49 4.12 -17.44
N GLY A 111 -20.23 4.47 -17.61
CA GLY A 111 -19.75 5.84 -17.37
C GLY A 111 -18.24 5.93 -17.16
N PRO A 112 -17.75 7.11 -16.75
CA PRO A 112 -16.33 7.34 -16.56
C PRO A 112 -15.75 6.47 -15.45
N SER A 113 -14.54 5.99 -15.66
CA SER A 113 -13.80 5.16 -14.71
C SER A 113 -12.34 5.60 -14.59
N VAL A 114 -11.68 5.18 -13.55
CA VAL A 114 -10.23 5.36 -13.36
C VAL A 114 -9.59 4.06 -12.91
N THR A 115 -8.55 3.65 -13.62
CA THR A 115 -7.69 2.52 -13.21
C THR A 115 -6.49 3.05 -12.46
N VAL A 116 -6.22 2.50 -11.30
CA VAL A 116 -5.12 2.95 -10.43
C VAL A 116 -4.18 1.82 -10.06
N GLY A 117 -2.89 2.12 -10.06
CA GLY A 117 -1.89 1.22 -9.52
C GLY A 117 -2.00 1.09 -8.00
N ALA A 118 -1.55 -0.05 -7.47
CA ALA A 118 -1.68 -0.38 -6.06
C ALA A 118 -1.02 0.62 -5.10
N GLY A 119 -0.04 1.39 -5.57
CA GLY A 119 0.69 2.38 -4.78
C GLY A 119 0.07 3.77 -4.75
N VAL A 120 -1.02 4.01 -5.49
CA VAL A 120 -1.66 5.33 -5.54
C VAL A 120 -2.32 5.66 -4.20
N MET A 121 -2.00 6.84 -3.69
CA MET A 121 -2.55 7.34 -2.42
C MET A 121 -3.82 8.17 -2.66
N GLY A 122 -4.63 8.32 -1.61
CA GLY A 122 -5.90 9.05 -1.67
C GLY A 122 -5.76 10.47 -2.20
N ASN A 123 -4.77 11.23 -1.72
CA ASN A 123 -4.53 12.60 -2.20
C ASN A 123 -4.11 12.65 -3.69
N GLU A 124 -3.29 11.70 -4.13
CA GLU A 124 -2.83 11.64 -5.53
C GLU A 124 -4.02 11.39 -6.47
N LEU A 125 -4.90 10.45 -6.10
CA LEU A 125 -6.08 10.17 -6.90
C LEU A 125 -7.09 11.31 -6.84
N LEU A 126 -7.36 11.86 -5.65
CA LEU A 126 -8.30 12.97 -5.49
C LEU A 126 -7.88 14.18 -6.32
N GLU A 127 -6.59 14.52 -6.33
CA GLU A 127 -6.06 15.59 -7.17
C GLU A 127 -6.23 15.30 -8.67
N ALA A 128 -5.97 14.05 -9.07
CA ALA A 128 -6.10 13.65 -10.48
C ALA A 128 -7.54 13.70 -10.97
N VAL A 129 -8.50 13.15 -10.23
CA VAL A 129 -9.93 13.15 -10.62
C VAL A 129 -10.55 14.55 -10.57
N ASN A 130 -10.11 15.38 -9.62
CA ASN A 130 -10.60 16.77 -9.51
C ASN A 130 -10.23 17.61 -10.75
N LYS A 131 -9.07 17.39 -11.35
CA LYS A 131 -8.68 18.01 -12.64
C LYS A 131 -9.62 17.64 -13.78
N GLN A 132 -10.36 16.55 -13.66
CA GLN A 132 -11.37 16.10 -14.62
C GLN A 132 -12.80 16.53 -14.22
N GLY A 133 -12.97 17.34 -13.18
CA GLY A 133 -14.26 17.74 -12.65
C GLY A 133 -15.02 16.62 -11.93
N MET A 134 -14.32 15.58 -11.51
CA MET A 134 -14.87 14.41 -10.81
C MET A 134 -14.41 14.36 -9.36
N THR A 135 -15.00 13.44 -8.59
CA THR A 135 -14.53 13.11 -7.23
C THR A 135 -14.43 11.59 -7.06
N VAL A 136 -13.80 11.17 -5.97
CA VAL A 136 -13.64 9.77 -5.63
C VAL A 136 -13.92 9.55 -4.14
N VAL A 137 -14.50 8.42 -3.80
CA VAL A 137 -14.69 8.00 -2.40
C VAL A 137 -13.36 7.54 -1.84
N SER A 138 -12.68 8.43 -1.12
CA SER A 138 -11.39 8.17 -0.46
C SER A 138 -11.45 8.49 1.02
N GLY A 139 -10.51 7.93 1.79
CA GLY A 139 -10.37 8.23 3.21
C GLY A 139 -9.85 9.66 3.47
N GLU A 140 -9.98 10.12 4.70
CA GLU A 140 -9.55 11.46 5.13
C GLU A 140 -8.02 11.58 5.20
N CYS A 141 -7.32 10.49 5.50
CA CYS A 141 -5.87 10.49 5.54
C CYS A 141 -5.28 10.46 4.13
N ALA A 142 -4.64 11.56 3.76
CA ALA A 142 -4.11 11.82 2.42
C ALA A 142 -3.17 10.72 1.88
N THR A 143 -2.46 10.02 2.76
CA THR A 143 -1.38 9.09 2.41
C THR A 143 -1.79 7.61 2.47
N VAL A 144 -3.05 7.31 2.74
CA VAL A 144 -3.57 5.93 2.65
C VAL A 144 -3.65 5.50 1.20
N GLY A 145 -3.12 4.32 0.89
CA GLY A 145 -3.25 3.71 -0.44
C GLY A 145 -4.64 3.12 -0.64
N LEU A 146 -5.28 3.45 -1.76
CA LEU A 146 -6.69 3.11 -1.99
C LEU A 146 -6.92 1.67 -2.43
N ALA A 147 -6.06 1.15 -3.31
CA ALA A 147 -6.32 -0.11 -4.01
C ALA A 147 -6.08 -1.39 -3.17
N GLY A 148 -5.58 -1.26 -1.95
CA GLY A 148 -5.30 -2.40 -1.08
C GLY A 148 -6.21 -2.46 0.14
N GLY A 149 -5.61 -2.38 1.32
CA GLY A 149 -6.30 -2.55 2.61
C GLY A 149 -7.47 -1.59 2.84
N PHE A 150 -7.42 -0.37 2.30
CA PHE A 150 -8.53 0.58 2.37
C PHE A 150 -9.80 -0.01 1.75
N THR A 151 -9.75 -0.38 0.48
CA THR A 151 -10.90 -0.91 -0.25
C THR A 151 -11.30 -2.30 0.27
N GLN A 152 -10.34 -3.17 0.58
CA GLN A 152 -10.61 -4.49 1.15
C GLN A 152 -11.32 -4.41 2.51
N GLY A 153 -11.03 -3.37 3.29
CA GLY A 153 -11.67 -3.10 4.59
C GLY A 153 -13.00 -2.33 4.48
N GLY A 154 -13.52 -2.13 3.27
CA GLY A 154 -14.72 -1.36 2.99
C GLY A 154 -14.43 0.04 2.46
N GLY A 155 -13.47 0.75 2.99
CA GLY A 155 -13.11 2.09 2.51
C GLY A 155 -14.04 3.20 3.00
N HIS A 156 -13.97 3.51 4.28
CA HIS A 156 -14.71 4.61 4.92
C HIS A 156 -14.29 5.99 4.36
N SER A 157 -15.27 6.86 4.13
CA SER A 157 -15.09 8.21 3.59
C SER A 157 -16.12 9.17 4.17
N VAL A 158 -15.80 10.46 4.17
CA VAL A 158 -16.77 11.52 4.46
C VAL A 158 -17.92 11.54 3.42
N LEU A 159 -17.71 10.94 2.26
CA LEU A 159 -18.70 10.83 1.19
C LEU A 159 -19.58 9.58 1.32
N SER A 160 -19.32 8.69 2.28
CA SER A 160 -20.00 7.38 2.34
C SER A 160 -21.52 7.46 2.53
N THR A 161 -22.02 8.50 3.18
CA THR A 161 -23.47 8.70 3.34
C THR A 161 -24.18 8.91 2.00
N ALA A 162 -23.50 9.55 1.04
CA ALA A 162 -24.08 9.86 -0.27
C ALA A 162 -23.76 8.80 -1.35
N PHE A 163 -22.59 8.16 -1.26
CA PHE A 163 -22.05 7.33 -2.34
C PHE A 163 -21.67 5.90 -1.91
N GLY A 164 -21.90 5.52 -0.66
CA GLY A 164 -21.44 4.24 -0.15
C GLY A 164 -19.95 4.23 0.21
N LEU A 165 -19.40 3.05 0.41
CA LEU A 165 -18.00 2.84 0.75
C LEU A 165 -17.10 2.88 -0.49
N GLY A 166 -15.79 2.98 -0.29
CA GLY A 166 -14.83 2.86 -1.37
C GLY A 166 -14.92 1.52 -2.12
N ALA A 167 -15.26 0.45 -1.41
CA ALA A 167 -15.47 -0.87 -2.01
C ALA A 167 -16.68 -0.91 -2.95
N ASP A 168 -17.73 -0.14 -2.66
CA ASP A 168 -18.93 -0.06 -3.50
C ASP A 168 -18.67 0.66 -4.83
N GLN A 169 -17.54 1.39 -4.93
CA GLN A 169 -17.11 2.09 -6.14
C GLN A 169 -16.17 1.27 -7.01
N ALA A 170 -15.75 0.08 -6.54
CA ALA A 170 -14.77 -0.72 -7.25
C ALA A 170 -15.44 -1.59 -8.32
N LEU A 171 -15.10 -1.35 -9.58
CA LEU A 171 -15.64 -2.06 -10.74
C LEU A 171 -14.86 -3.35 -11.05
N SER A 172 -13.56 -3.34 -10.88
CA SER A 172 -12.72 -4.54 -11.10
C SER A 172 -11.40 -4.48 -10.31
N TYR A 173 -10.78 -5.64 -10.16
CA TYR A 173 -9.47 -5.79 -9.55
C TYR A 173 -8.57 -6.65 -10.44
N GLU A 174 -7.31 -6.23 -10.59
CA GLU A 174 -6.25 -7.08 -11.05
C GLU A 174 -5.40 -7.53 -9.86
N VAL A 175 -5.31 -8.83 -9.63
CA VAL A 175 -4.61 -9.41 -8.49
C VAL A 175 -3.53 -10.36 -8.98
N ARG A 176 -2.32 -10.25 -8.45
CA ARG A 176 -1.27 -11.25 -8.59
C ARG A 176 -1.23 -12.08 -7.31
N SER A 177 -1.64 -13.33 -7.39
CA SER A 177 -1.54 -14.28 -6.29
C SER A 177 -0.45 -15.31 -6.56
N SER A 178 0.29 -15.67 -5.52
CA SER A 178 1.06 -16.92 -5.55
C SER A 178 0.06 -18.06 -5.40
N ILE A 179 -0.38 -18.65 -6.49
CA ILE A 179 -1.03 -19.96 -6.39
C ILE A 179 0.07 -20.92 -5.94
N LEU A 180 -0.01 -21.26 -4.67
CA LEU A 180 0.85 -22.23 -4.02
C LEU A 180 0.52 -23.65 -4.48
#